data_ecc8fe83f012776ce6e13a5c9fb2824b
#
_entry.id   ecc8fe83f012776ce6e13a5c9fb2824b
#
_cell.length_a   1.000
_cell.length_b   1.000
_cell.length_c   1.000
_cell.angle_alpha   90.00
_cell.angle_beta   90.00
_cell.angle_gamma   90.00
#
_symmetry.space_group_name_H-M   'P 1'
#
loop_
_entity.id
_entity.type
_entity.pdbx_description
1 polymer ?
#
loop_
_entity_poly.entity_id
_entity_poly.type
_entity_poly.pdbx_seq_one_letter_code
_entity_poly.pdbx_strand_id
1 'polypeptide(L)'
;MEHTIAQNKAPCFGGRTPLFSQRDLLRLVGPLLVEQLLAVTVGMADTMMVSRCGEAAISGVSLVDMINNLIIVLFAALATGGAVVVSQYLGAKEQKHANASSGQLILLSALLGVGVGVFCFVLARPMIRLCYGSIDADVLEAGVLYLRITAVSYPFLAMYNAGAALFRSMGNSKISMQISILMNIINIVGNAVCIFVLGMGVDGVAWPSVLSRAVAAVLILNRCYQKGHMLTVPKTIRLDGRMAKRILGIGIPSAFENSLFQAGRILVVSMISTFGTVQIAANAVANTLDGMGCIPGQAIGLAMITVVGRCVGAGDNEQTVFYTRKLLLWAYISMGIFNGGILLFLKPLVGIYALSGETMALAILLVQIHAGSGLFLWPASFVLPNALRAANDVKFTMVVSVLSMAIWRLGFSYLLCVRMGWGAVGVWIAMVIDWVCRVICFVARMKSGAWKTKYQA
;
A
#
# COMPACT_ATOMS: atom_id res chain seq x y z
N MET A 1 44.32 9.33 26.70
CA MET A 1 42.96 9.88 26.47
C MET A 1 42.16 8.86 25.66
N GLU A 2 41.52 7.96 26.39
CA GLU A 2 40.71 6.89 25.81
C GLU A 2 39.35 7.48 25.47
N HIS A 3 39.02 7.52 24.17
CA HIS A 3 37.67 7.80 23.70
C HIS A 3 36.79 6.58 24.00
N THR A 4 36.05 6.67 25.08
CA THR A 4 34.96 5.75 25.42
C THR A 4 33.85 5.90 24.40
N ILE A 5 33.88 5.07 23.37
CA ILE A 5 32.75 4.87 22.45
C ILE A 5 31.60 4.31 23.30
N ALA A 6 30.56 5.11 23.49
CA ALA A 6 29.35 4.70 24.18
C ALA A 6 28.81 3.41 23.55
N GLN A 7 29.04 2.28 24.16
CA GLN A 7 28.39 1.02 23.86
C GLN A 7 26.89 1.24 24.09
N ASN A 8 26.14 1.34 23.00
CA ASN A 8 24.68 1.32 23.02
C ASN A 8 24.23 0.01 23.69
N LYS A 9 23.97 0.05 25.00
CA LYS A 9 23.48 -1.11 25.75
C LYS A 9 22.24 -1.62 25.05
N ALA A 10 22.31 -2.85 24.54
CA ALA A 10 21.16 -3.53 23.98
C ALA A 10 20.03 -3.54 25.04
N PRO A 11 18.78 -3.22 24.66
CA PRO A 11 17.69 -3.22 25.63
C PRO A 11 17.55 -4.61 26.24
N CYS A 12 17.56 -4.69 27.58
CA CYS A 12 17.37 -5.93 28.32
C CYS A 12 15.88 -6.21 28.47
N PHE A 13 15.41 -7.30 27.87
CA PHE A 13 14.02 -7.79 27.99
C PHE A 13 13.97 -8.96 28.98
N GLY A 14 14.01 -8.68 30.28
CA GLY A 14 13.95 -9.73 31.31
C GLY A 14 14.96 -10.88 31.08
N GLY A 15 16.19 -10.58 30.59
CA GLY A 15 17.20 -11.56 30.26
C GLY A 15 17.09 -12.19 28.86
N ARG A 16 16.08 -11.82 28.05
CA ARG A 16 15.90 -12.31 26.69
C ARG A 16 16.69 -11.46 25.68
N THR A 17 17.20 -12.12 24.65
CA THR A 17 17.89 -11.43 23.56
C THR A 17 16.91 -10.68 22.66
N PRO A 18 17.27 -9.49 22.16
CA PRO A 18 16.46 -8.77 21.18
C PRO A 18 16.24 -9.60 19.90
N LEU A 19 15.01 -9.72 19.43
CA LEU A 19 14.67 -10.45 18.20
C LEU A 19 15.23 -9.78 16.94
N PHE A 20 15.44 -8.46 16.97
CA PHE A 20 15.96 -7.69 15.86
C PHE A 20 17.02 -6.70 16.33
N SER A 21 18.15 -6.69 15.63
CA SER A 21 19.16 -5.65 15.77
C SER A 21 18.75 -4.38 15.02
N GLN A 22 19.43 -3.26 15.27
CA GLN A 22 19.24 -2.03 14.49
C GLN A 22 19.51 -2.26 12.99
N ARG A 23 20.54 -3.07 12.67
CA ARG A 23 20.92 -3.40 11.30
C ARG A 23 19.82 -4.20 10.59
N ASP A 24 19.14 -5.11 11.29
CA ASP A 24 18.06 -5.91 10.72
C ASP A 24 16.87 -5.03 10.37
N LEU A 25 16.51 -4.09 11.24
CA LEU A 25 15.44 -3.13 10.97
C LEU A 25 15.77 -2.23 9.78
N LEU A 26 17.00 -1.70 9.68
CA LEU A 26 17.43 -0.88 8.55
C LEU A 26 17.47 -1.68 7.24
N ARG A 27 17.92 -2.94 7.29
CA ARG A 27 17.92 -3.85 6.14
C ARG A 27 16.51 -4.20 5.67
N LEU A 28 15.53 -4.13 6.55
CA LEU A 28 14.13 -4.34 6.21
C LEU A 28 13.49 -3.06 5.66
N VAL A 29 13.63 -1.92 6.37
CA VAL A 29 12.96 -0.66 6.04
C VAL A 29 13.57 0.03 4.82
N GLY A 30 14.91 0.06 4.69
CA GLY A 30 15.59 0.76 3.61
C GLY A 30 15.15 0.32 2.21
N PRO A 31 15.21 -0.98 1.87
CA PRO A 31 14.72 -1.46 0.58
C PRO A 31 13.23 -1.21 0.35
N LEU A 32 12.39 -1.25 1.40
CA LEU A 32 10.96 -0.93 1.28
C LEU A 32 10.71 0.53 0.94
N LEU A 33 11.52 1.46 1.47
CA LEU A 33 11.48 2.87 1.08
C LEU A 33 11.76 3.04 -0.41
N VAL A 34 12.80 2.38 -0.92
CA VAL A 34 13.14 2.41 -2.36
C VAL A 34 12.01 1.83 -3.19
N GLU A 35 11.43 0.70 -2.77
CA GLU A 35 10.30 0.05 -3.46
C GLU A 35 9.09 0.99 -3.57
N GLN A 36 8.73 1.71 -2.49
CA GLN A 36 7.61 2.66 -2.49
C GLN A 36 7.91 3.91 -3.36
N LEU A 37 9.12 4.43 -3.31
CA LEU A 37 9.54 5.55 -4.18
C LEU A 37 9.44 5.17 -5.66
N LEU A 38 9.92 3.99 -6.01
CA LEU A 38 9.85 3.48 -7.38
C LEU A 38 8.41 3.32 -7.87
N ALA A 39 7.51 2.80 -7.02
CA ALA A 39 6.11 2.64 -7.40
C ALA A 39 5.46 3.96 -7.81
N VAL A 40 5.74 5.04 -7.07
CA VAL A 40 5.23 6.39 -7.42
C VAL A 40 5.86 6.90 -8.71
N THR A 41 7.19 6.77 -8.87
CA THR A 41 7.92 7.26 -10.05
C THR A 41 7.45 6.56 -11.32
N VAL A 42 7.23 5.25 -11.27
CA VAL A 42 6.77 4.47 -12.43
C VAL A 42 5.35 4.86 -12.82
N GLY A 43 4.44 5.03 -11.85
CA GLY A 43 3.09 5.50 -12.14
C GLY A 43 3.07 6.85 -12.86
N MET A 44 3.97 7.77 -12.49
CA MET A 44 4.13 9.06 -13.20
C MET A 44 4.66 8.86 -14.62
N ALA A 45 5.66 8.00 -14.82
CA ALA A 45 6.24 7.70 -16.14
C ALA A 45 5.20 7.05 -17.06
N ASP A 46 4.42 6.10 -16.58
CA ASP A 46 3.35 5.45 -17.33
C ASP A 46 2.30 6.47 -17.81
N THR A 47 1.85 7.35 -16.94
CA THR A 47 0.89 8.42 -17.29
C THR A 47 1.45 9.35 -18.37
N MET A 48 2.72 9.74 -18.27
CA MET A 48 3.38 10.57 -19.27
C MET A 48 3.50 9.87 -20.64
N MET A 49 3.77 8.57 -20.65
CA MET A 49 3.87 7.80 -21.89
C MET A 49 2.52 7.59 -22.56
N VAL A 50 1.48 7.25 -21.77
CA VAL A 50 0.09 7.11 -22.27
C VAL A 50 -0.41 8.41 -22.91
N SER A 51 0.02 9.58 -22.41
CA SER A 51 -0.40 10.87 -22.96
C SER A 51 -0.03 11.07 -24.45
N ARG A 52 0.89 10.30 -24.98
CA ARG A 52 1.27 10.31 -26.41
C ARG A 52 0.34 9.47 -27.30
N CYS A 53 -0.49 8.60 -26.71
CA CYS A 53 -1.39 7.72 -27.47
C CYS A 53 -2.73 8.37 -27.85
N GLY A 54 -2.96 9.64 -27.48
CA GLY A 54 -4.18 10.39 -27.78
C GLY A 54 -5.18 10.45 -26.62
N GLU A 55 -6.17 11.35 -26.73
CA GLU A 55 -7.10 11.67 -25.63
C GLU A 55 -8.00 10.49 -25.24
N ALA A 56 -8.49 9.73 -26.21
CA ALA A 56 -9.32 8.54 -25.94
C ALA A 56 -8.54 7.45 -25.21
N ALA A 57 -7.25 7.27 -25.58
CA ALA A 57 -6.35 6.32 -24.94
C ALA A 57 -6.08 6.70 -23.47
N ILE A 58 -5.73 7.96 -23.20
CA ILE A 58 -5.50 8.44 -21.83
C ILE A 58 -6.76 8.25 -20.98
N SER A 59 -7.91 8.66 -21.52
CA SER A 59 -9.18 8.55 -20.80
C SER A 59 -9.53 7.11 -20.49
N GLY A 60 -9.43 6.21 -21.47
CA GLY A 60 -9.70 4.78 -21.30
C GLY A 60 -8.77 4.12 -20.28
N VAL A 61 -7.45 4.39 -20.35
CA VAL A 61 -6.46 3.87 -19.40
C VAL A 61 -6.71 4.42 -18.00
N SER A 62 -6.98 5.72 -17.85
CA SER A 62 -7.23 6.34 -16.54
C SER A 62 -8.47 5.75 -15.83
N LEU A 63 -9.54 5.46 -16.57
CA LEU A 63 -10.73 4.79 -16.03
C LEU A 63 -10.40 3.37 -15.53
N VAL A 64 -9.62 2.63 -16.31
CA VAL A 64 -9.21 1.27 -15.95
C VAL A 64 -8.21 1.26 -14.79
N ASP A 65 -7.36 2.26 -14.67
CA ASP A 65 -6.39 2.35 -13.57
C ASP A 65 -7.08 2.50 -12.21
N MET A 66 -8.25 3.10 -12.13
CA MET A 66 -9.06 3.08 -10.91
C MET A 66 -9.47 1.65 -10.52
N ILE A 67 -9.87 0.83 -11.51
CA ILE A 67 -10.20 -0.59 -11.31
C ILE A 67 -8.93 -1.37 -10.93
N ASN A 68 -7.83 -1.14 -11.65
CA ASN A 68 -6.53 -1.77 -11.36
C ASN A 68 -6.07 -1.49 -9.91
N ASN A 69 -6.23 -0.26 -9.44
CA ASN A 69 -5.87 0.10 -8.06
C ASN A 69 -6.66 -0.68 -7.00
N LEU A 70 -7.96 -0.89 -7.22
CA LEU A 70 -8.77 -1.73 -6.32
C LEU A 70 -8.28 -3.17 -6.30
N ILE A 71 -7.90 -3.73 -7.46
CA ILE A 71 -7.39 -5.09 -7.59
C ILE A 71 -6.00 -5.23 -6.95
N ILE A 72 -5.12 -4.26 -7.16
CA ILE A 72 -3.80 -4.22 -6.51
C ILE A 72 -3.93 -4.22 -4.99
N VAL A 73 -4.85 -3.42 -4.46
CA VAL A 73 -5.13 -3.34 -3.01
C VAL A 73 -5.67 -4.67 -2.48
N LEU A 74 -6.52 -5.37 -3.24
CA LEU A 74 -7.02 -6.70 -2.88
C LEU A 74 -5.87 -7.73 -2.77
N PHE A 75 -4.97 -7.76 -3.76
CA PHE A 75 -3.80 -8.66 -3.73
C PHE A 75 -2.82 -8.31 -2.61
N ALA A 76 -2.59 -7.02 -2.36
CA ALA A 76 -1.75 -6.57 -1.26
C ALA A 76 -2.33 -6.94 0.11
N ALA A 77 -3.65 -6.89 0.27
CA ALA A 77 -4.32 -7.28 1.51
C ALA A 77 -4.21 -8.80 1.77
N LEU A 78 -4.36 -9.64 0.73
CA LEU A 78 -4.13 -11.09 0.86
C LEU A 78 -2.66 -11.38 1.22
N ALA A 79 -1.72 -10.71 0.54
CA ALA A 79 -0.29 -10.82 0.83
C ALA A 79 0.04 -10.40 2.28
N THR A 80 -0.61 -9.35 2.79
CA THR A 80 -0.51 -8.91 4.18
C THR A 80 -1.01 -10.00 5.15
N GLY A 81 -2.16 -10.61 4.85
CA GLY A 81 -2.70 -11.71 5.65
C GLY A 81 -1.73 -12.88 5.77
N GLY A 82 -1.13 -13.28 4.64
CA GLY A 82 -0.10 -14.30 4.62
C GLY A 82 1.18 -13.89 5.35
N ALA A 83 1.64 -12.65 5.16
CA ALA A 83 2.82 -12.11 5.83
C ALA A 83 2.69 -12.14 7.36
N VAL A 84 1.53 -11.79 7.89
CA VAL A 84 1.24 -11.88 9.33
C VAL A 84 1.36 -13.32 9.82
N VAL A 85 0.66 -14.27 9.18
CA VAL A 85 0.63 -15.67 9.60
C VAL A 85 2.03 -16.29 9.53
N VAL A 86 2.75 -16.06 8.42
CA VAL A 86 4.13 -16.57 8.26
C VAL A 86 5.07 -15.96 9.27
N SER A 87 4.99 -14.65 9.52
CA SER A 87 5.83 -13.96 10.52
C SER A 87 5.58 -14.49 11.92
N GLN A 88 4.33 -14.78 12.29
CA GLN A 88 3.97 -15.37 13.58
C GLN A 88 4.57 -16.77 13.74
N TYR A 89 4.44 -17.67 12.76
CA TYR A 89 5.05 -18.99 12.82
C TYR A 89 6.59 -18.94 12.84
N LEU A 90 7.21 -18.01 12.12
CA LEU A 90 8.64 -17.78 12.22
C LEU A 90 9.07 -17.30 13.62
N GLY A 91 8.26 -16.44 14.25
CA GLY A 91 8.48 -15.99 15.62
C GLY A 91 8.33 -17.12 16.63
N ALA A 92 7.34 -17.99 16.46
CA ALA A 92 7.12 -19.18 17.26
C ALA A 92 8.17 -20.30 17.02
N LYS A 93 9.09 -20.12 16.05
CA LYS A 93 10.06 -21.13 15.60
C LYS A 93 9.42 -22.41 15.04
N GLU A 94 8.17 -22.32 14.58
CA GLU A 94 7.41 -23.41 13.98
C GLU A 94 7.65 -23.49 12.47
N GLN A 95 8.85 -23.97 12.09
CA GLN A 95 9.31 -23.98 10.70
C GLN A 95 8.37 -24.75 9.74
N LYS A 96 7.78 -25.86 10.18
CA LYS A 96 6.87 -26.67 9.36
C LYS A 96 5.61 -25.86 9.00
N HIS A 97 5.00 -25.18 9.97
CA HIS A 97 3.81 -24.38 9.77
C HIS A 97 4.12 -23.10 8.97
N ALA A 98 5.30 -22.49 9.19
CA ALA A 98 5.76 -21.36 8.40
C ALA A 98 5.92 -21.72 6.91
N ASN A 99 6.52 -22.87 6.60
CA ASN A 99 6.66 -23.37 5.24
C ASN A 99 5.30 -23.74 4.62
N ALA A 100 4.41 -24.40 5.38
CA ALA A 100 3.08 -24.72 4.91
C ALA A 100 2.24 -23.47 4.61
N SER A 101 2.28 -22.46 5.51
CA SER A 101 1.55 -21.21 5.31
C SER A 101 2.11 -20.39 4.12
N SER A 102 3.40 -20.46 3.84
CA SER A 102 3.99 -19.82 2.66
C SER A 102 3.47 -20.47 1.36
N GLY A 103 3.36 -21.78 1.31
CA GLY A 103 2.72 -22.49 0.19
C GLY A 103 1.25 -22.11 0.02
N GLN A 104 0.49 -22.07 1.13
CA GLN A 104 -0.93 -21.68 1.07
C GLN A 104 -1.10 -20.24 0.57
N LEU A 105 -0.24 -19.29 0.98
CA LEU A 105 -0.29 -17.93 0.48
C LEU A 105 -0.11 -17.86 -1.03
N ILE A 106 0.90 -18.57 -1.58
CA ILE A 106 1.14 -18.61 -3.03
C ILE A 106 -0.05 -19.23 -3.76
N LEU A 107 -0.58 -20.35 -3.26
CA LEU A 107 -1.74 -21.01 -3.87
C LEU A 107 -2.98 -20.10 -3.87
N LEU A 108 -3.31 -19.51 -2.73
CA LEU A 108 -4.46 -18.60 -2.61
C LEU A 108 -4.29 -17.37 -3.51
N SER A 109 -3.07 -16.84 -3.61
CA SER A 109 -2.78 -15.69 -4.49
C SER A 109 -2.90 -16.06 -5.97
N ALA A 110 -2.45 -17.25 -6.35
CA ALA A 110 -2.61 -17.76 -7.72
C ALA A 110 -4.10 -17.95 -8.06
N LEU A 111 -4.86 -18.60 -7.18
CA LEU A 111 -6.30 -18.84 -7.37
C LEU A 111 -7.09 -17.52 -7.44
N LEU A 112 -6.83 -16.60 -6.53
CA LEU A 112 -7.47 -15.28 -6.53
C LEU A 112 -7.07 -14.48 -7.78
N GLY A 113 -5.79 -14.49 -8.15
CA GLY A 113 -5.28 -13.79 -9.33
C GLY A 113 -5.90 -14.31 -10.62
N VAL A 114 -6.00 -15.64 -10.78
CA VAL A 114 -6.68 -16.27 -11.92
C VAL A 114 -8.17 -15.94 -11.91
N GLY A 115 -8.85 -16.11 -10.77
CA GLY A 115 -10.28 -15.83 -10.64
C GLY A 115 -10.63 -14.38 -10.99
N VAL A 116 -9.92 -13.42 -10.41
CA VAL A 116 -10.10 -11.98 -10.71
C VAL A 116 -9.71 -11.68 -12.15
N GLY A 117 -8.62 -12.28 -12.67
CA GLY A 117 -8.17 -12.12 -14.04
C GLY A 117 -9.23 -12.57 -15.05
N VAL A 118 -9.76 -13.77 -14.90
CA VAL A 118 -10.83 -14.30 -15.75
C VAL A 118 -12.10 -13.44 -15.63
N PHE A 119 -12.48 -13.07 -14.42
CA PHE A 119 -13.64 -12.19 -14.17
C PHE A 119 -13.51 -10.86 -14.91
N CYS A 120 -12.38 -10.16 -14.75
CA CYS A 120 -12.14 -8.89 -15.42
C CYS A 120 -11.99 -9.02 -16.92
N PHE A 121 -11.37 -10.08 -17.41
CA PHE A 121 -11.22 -10.35 -18.85
C PHE A 121 -12.57 -10.55 -19.55
N VAL A 122 -13.42 -11.39 -18.97
CA VAL A 122 -14.75 -11.72 -19.54
C VAL A 122 -15.72 -10.55 -19.41
N LEU A 123 -15.74 -9.92 -18.23
CA LEU A 123 -16.70 -8.87 -17.90
C LEU A 123 -16.13 -7.44 -18.08
N ALA A 124 -15.04 -7.27 -18.84
CA ALA A 124 -14.40 -5.95 -19.03
C ALA A 124 -15.39 -4.87 -19.51
N ARG A 125 -16.15 -5.15 -20.57
CA ARG A 125 -17.11 -4.18 -21.13
C ARG A 125 -18.27 -3.86 -20.17
N PRO A 126 -18.99 -4.85 -19.58
CA PRO A 126 -20.04 -4.56 -18.61
C PRO A 126 -19.52 -3.89 -17.34
N MET A 127 -18.32 -4.22 -16.87
CA MET A 127 -17.70 -3.55 -15.71
C MET A 127 -17.49 -2.06 -15.96
N ILE A 128 -16.88 -1.68 -17.07
CA ILE A 128 -16.60 -0.28 -17.38
C ILE A 128 -17.91 0.49 -17.53
N ARG A 129 -18.91 -0.10 -18.22
CA ARG A 129 -20.23 0.53 -18.35
C ARG A 129 -20.97 0.67 -17.01
N LEU A 130 -20.85 -0.32 -16.13
CA LEU A 130 -21.48 -0.26 -14.80
C LEU A 130 -20.82 0.82 -13.92
N CYS A 131 -19.50 0.96 -13.99
CA CYS A 131 -18.75 1.92 -13.17
C CYS A 131 -18.93 3.37 -13.67
N TYR A 132 -18.99 3.58 -14.99
CA TYR A 132 -18.87 4.92 -15.59
C TYR A 132 -20.08 5.33 -16.46
N GLY A 133 -21.05 4.46 -16.63
CA GLY A 133 -22.27 4.74 -17.41
C GLY A 133 -22.01 4.83 -18.91
N SER A 134 -22.65 5.83 -19.56
CA SER A 134 -22.46 6.11 -20.99
C SER A 134 -21.22 6.97 -21.20
N ILE A 135 -20.20 6.38 -21.80
CA ILE A 135 -18.94 7.03 -22.21
C ILE A 135 -18.78 6.89 -23.73
N ASP A 136 -17.94 7.74 -24.32
CA ASP A 136 -17.65 7.71 -25.74
C ASP A 136 -17.17 6.32 -26.19
N ALA A 137 -17.57 5.91 -27.38
CA ALA A 137 -17.27 4.57 -27.89
C ALA A 137 -15.77 4.30 -27.97
N ASP A 138 -14.97 5.26 -28.41
CA ASP A 138 -13.52 5.14 -28.54
C ASP A 138 -12.84 4.99 -27.19
N VAL A 139 -13.31 5.72 -26.17
CA VAL A 139 -12.81 5.62 -24.79
C VAL A 139 -13.18 4.25 -24.19
N LEU A 140 -14.40 3.77 -24.45
CA LEU A 140 -14.84 2.45 -24.00
C LEU A 140 -14.00 1.33 -24.61
N GLU A 141 -13.76 1.37 -25.93
CA GLU A 141 -12.97 0.34 -26.62
C GLU A 141 -11.51 0.34 -26.13
N ALA A 142 -10.90 1.54 -25.99
CA ALA A 142 -9.55 1.68 -25.43
C ALA A 142 -9.47 1.10 -23.99
N GLY A 143 -10.46 1.42 -23.15
CA GLY A 143 -10.54 0.89 -21.79
C GLY A 143 -10.75 -0.63 -21.75
N VAL A 144 -11.65 -1.17 -22.58
CA VAL A 144 -11.88 -2.62 -22.65
C VAL A 144 -10.64 -3.37 -23.10
N LEU A 145 -9.94 -2.87 -24.12
CA LEU A 145 -8.68 -3.46 -24.60
C LEU A 145 -7.63 -3.47 -23.50
N TYR A 146 -7.42 -2.30 -22.86
CA TYR A 146 -6.44 -2.16 -21.76
C TYR A 146 -6.75 -3.07 -20.58
N LEU A 147 -8.03 -3.11 -20.14
CA LEU A 147 -8.45 -3.97 -19.02
C LEU A 147 -8.28 -5.45 -19.32
N ARG A 148 -8.61 -5.91 -20.55
CA ARG A 148 -8.42 -7.30 -20.95
C ARG A 148 -6.97 -7.71 -20.94
N ILE A 149 -6.08 -6.88 -21.50
CA ILE A 149 -4.65 -7.20 -21.52
C ILE A 149 -4.09 -7.18 -20.09
N THR A 150 -4.41 -6.16 -19.28
CA THR A 150 -3.91 -6.07 -17.90
C THR A 150 -4.48 -7.18 -17.01
N ALA A 151 -5.70 -7.67 -17.26
CA ALA A 151 -6.30 -8.78 -16.54
C ALA A 151 -5.47 -10.08 -16.67
N VAL A 152 -4.81 -10.30 -17.81
CA VAL A 152 -3.86 -11.42 -18.01
C VAL A 152 -2.68 -11.33 -17.03
N SER A 153 -2.31 -10.14 -16.60
CA SER A 153 -1.20 -9.93 -15.66
C SER A 153 -1.55 -10.18 -14.19
N TYR A 154 -2.83 -10.25 -13.82
CA TYR A 154 -3.26 -10.33 -12.42
C TYR A 154 -2.77 -11.58 -11.67
N PRO A 155 -2.75 -12.78 -12.26
CA PRO A 155 -2.16 -13.94 -11.60
C PRO A 155 -0.69 -13.72 -11.26
N PHE A 156 0.07 -13.12 -12.18
CA PHE A 156 1.49 -12.83 -11.97
C PHE A 156 1.70 -11.76 -10.89
N LEU A 157 0.89 -10.71 -10.91
CA LEU A 157 0.95 -9.66 -9.90
C LEU A 157 0.60 -10.19 -8.50
N ALA A 158 -0.43 -11.03 -8.39
CA ALA A 158 -0.81 -11.64 -7.12
C ALA A 158 0.30 -12.55 -6.56
N MET A 159 0.92 -13.37 -7.41
CA MET A 159 2.04 -14.23 -7.03
C MET A 159 3.30 -13.43 -6.67
N TYR A 160 3.59 -12.35 -7.41
CA TYR A 160 4.68 -11.43 -7.05
C TYR A 160 4.46 -10.83 -5.66
N ASN A 161 3.26 -10.30 -5.38
CA ASN A 161 2.93 -9.72 -4.07
C ASN A 161 3.06 -10.74 -2.93
N ALA A 162 2.63 -11.99 -3.15
CA ALA A 162 2.79 -13.08 -2.20
C ALA A 162 4.27 -13.38 -1.94
N GLY A 163 5.07 -13.55 -2.98
CA GLY A 163 6.51 -13.81 -2.85
C GLY A 163 7.26 -12.66 -2.16
N ALA A 164 6.94 -11.40 -2.51
CA ALA A 164 7.50 -10.23 -1.87
C ALA A 164 7.15 -10.19 -0.37
N ALA A 165 5.90 -10.52 -0.01
CA ALA A 165 5.46 -10.63 1.38
C ALA A 165 6.21 -11.71 2.15
N LEU A 166 6.50 -12.87 1.53
CA LEU A 166 7.31 -13.93 2.13
C LEU A 166 8.75 -13.47 2.41
N PHE A 167 9.40 -12.82 1.44
CA PHE A 167 10.75 -12.27 1.66
C PHE A 167 10.79 -11.20 2.75
N ARG A 168 9.77 -10.33 2.81
CA ARG A 168 9.62 -9.37 3.92
C ARG A 168 9.46 -10.08 5.26
N SER A 169 8.63 -11.15 5.34
CA SER A 169 8.45 -11.95 6.55
C SER A 169 9.73 -12.63 7.02
N MET A 170 10.64 -12.98 6.09
CA MET A 170 11.98 -13.45 6.41
C MET A 170 12.94 -12.34 6.88
N GLY A 171 12.55 -11.08 6.81
CA GLY A 171 13.39 -9.92 7.12
C GLY A 171 14.34 -9.52 5.97
N ASN A 172 14.12 -10.02 4.76
CA ASN A 172 14.95 -9.78 3.59
C ASN A 172 14.17 -9.07 2.48
N SER A 173 13.90 -7.78 2.66
CA SER A 173 13.23 -6.95 1.65
C SER A 173 14.15 -6.56 0.46
N LYS A 174 15.46 -6.85 0.53
CA LYS A 174 16.39 -6.56 -0.57
C LYS A 174 16.03 -7.32 -1.85
N ILE A 175 15.60 -8.58 -1.72
CA ILE A 175 15.24 -9.42 -2.87
C ILE A 175 13.98 -8.87 -3.53
N SER A 176 12.93 -8.53 -2.77
CA SER A 176 11.70 -7.93 -3.33
C SER A 176 12.00 -6.60 -4.01
N MET A 177 12.82 -5.74 -3.42
CA MET A 177 13.26 -4.48 -4.01
C MET A 177 14.00 -4.68 -5.34
N GLN A 178 14.97 -5.58 -5.40
CA GLN A 178 15.74 -5.85 -6.62
C GLN A 178 14.83 -6.32 -7.77
N ILE A 179 13.90 -7.23 -7.48
CA ILE A 179 12.94 -7.72 -8.48
C ILE A 179 11.95 -6.62 -8.87
N SER A 180 11.53 -5.76 -7.93
CA SER A 180 10.70 -4.60 -8.22
C SER A 180 11.41 -3.60 -9.14
N ILE A 181 12.68 -3.30 -8.90
CA ILE A 181 13.50 -2.46 -9.78
C ILE A 181 13.52 -3.04 -11.20
N LEU A 182 13.82 -4.32 -11.33
CA LEU A 182 13.86 -4.98 -12.65
C LEU A 182 12.50 -4.96 -13.34
N MET A 183 11.41 -5.26 -12.60
CA MET A 183 10.04 -5.18 -13.10
C MET A 183 9.73 -3.80 -13.66
N ASN A 184 10.11 -2.75 -12.93
CA ASN A 184 9.86 -1.37 -13.32
C ASN A 184 10.70 -0.95 -14.52
N ILE A 185 11.97 -1.38 -14.61
CA ILE A 185 12.83 -1.14 -15.79
C ILE A 185 12.21 -1.81 -17.02
N ILE A 186 11.79 -3.07 -16.93
CA ILE A 186 11.16 -3.79 -18.06
C ILE A 186 9.88 -3.07 -18.49
N ASN A 187 9.08 -2.59 -17.55
CA ASN A 187 7.85 -1.85 -17.82
C ASN A 187 8.13 -0.54 -18.56
N ILE A 188 8.99 0.33 -18.00
CA ILE A 188 9.30 1.64 -18.59
C ILE A 188 9.95 1.49 -19.96
N VAL A 189 10.98 0.64 -20.08
CA VAL A 189 11.67 0.42 -21.36
C VAL A 189 10.71 -0.21 -22.37
N GLY A 190 9.91 -1.20 -21.95
CA GLY A 190 8.91 -1.83 -22.79
C GLY A 190 7.87 -0.84 -23.31
N ASN A 191 7.30 -0.01 -22.43
CA ASN A 191 6.37 1.06 -22.81
C ASN A 191 7.00 2.02 -23.80
N ALA A 192 8.25 2.47 -23.55
CA ALA A 192 8.95 3.38 -24.44
C ALA A 192 9.18 2.75 -25.82
N VAL A 193 9.61 1.50 -25.90
CA VAL A 193 9.80 0.79 -27.18
C VAL A 193 8.47 0.61 -27.91
N CYS A 194 7.43 0.14 -27.23
CA CYS A 194 6.13 -0.12 -27.85
C CYS A 194 5.49 1.17 -28.39
N ILE A 195 5.56 2.27 -27.63
CA ILE A 195 4.91 3.53 -28.00
C ILE A 195 5.77 4.30 -29.03
N PHE A 196 7.07 4.52 -28.75
CA PHE A 196 7.88 5.44 -29.56
C PHE A 196 8.55 4.77 -30.76
N VAL A 197 8.84 3.45 -30.67
CA VAL A 197 9.51 2.74 -31.77
C VAL A 197 8.50 1.97 -32.62
N LEU A 198 7.57 1.24 -31.99
CA LEU A 198 6.60 0.41 -32.71
C LEU A 198 5.31 1.17 -33.05
N GLY A 199 5.09 2.38 -32.50
CA GLY A 199 3.89 3.17 -32.77
C GLY A 199 2.59 2.53 -32.28
N MET A 200 2.66 1.68 -31.27
CA MET A 200 1.49 1.02 -30.67
C MET A 200 0.66 2.04 -29.87
N GLY A 201 -0.64 1.76 -29.75
CA GLY A 201 -1.54 2.56 -28.95
C GLY A 201 -1.62 2.11 -27.48
N VAL A 202 -2.83 1.92 -26.97
CA VAL A 202 -3.12 1.49 -25.57
C VAL A 202 -2.51 0.11 -25.25
N ASP A 203 -2.49 -0.78 -26.21
CA ASP A 203 -1.86 -2.10 -26.14
C ASP A 203 -0.35 -2.02 -25.89
N GLY A 204 0.31 -0.97 -26.43
CA GLY A 204 1.73 -0.71 -26.20
C GLY A 204 2.12 -0.35 -24.77
N VAL A 205 1.16 0.03 -23.92
CA VAL A 205 1.35 0.23 -22.47
C VAL A 205 0.96 -1.03 -21.68
N ALA A 206 -0.03 -1.75 -22.16
CA ALA A 206 -0.57 -2.91 -21.47
C ALA A 206 0.36 -4.14 -21.54
N TRP A 207 0.90 -4.48 -22.71
CA TRP A 207 1.76 -5.65 -22.88
C TRP A 207 3.08 -5.62 -22.10
N PRO A 208 3.82 -4.51 -22.05
CA PRO A 208 5.00 -4.41 -21.17
C PRO A 208 4.66 -4.61 -19.68
N SER A 209 3.48 -4.16 -19.25
CA SER A 209 3.00 -4.42 -17.90
C SER A 209 2.76 -5.90 -17.64
N VAL A 210 2.22 -6.65 -18.60
CA VAL A 210 2.08 -8.12 -18.51
C VAL A 210 3.45 -8.80 -18.42
N LEU A 211 4.36 -8.45 -19.33
CA LEU A 211 5.69 -9.03 -19.38
C LEU A 211 6.49 -8.77 -18.10
N SER A 212 6.51 -7.53 -17.64
CA SER A 212 7.25 -7.14 -16.43
C SER A 212 6.75 -7.88 -15.18
N ARG A 213 5.43 -7.99 -15.03
CA ARG A 213 4.80 -8.72 -13.92
C ARG A 213 5.03 -10.23 -14.02
N ALA A 214 4.99 -10.80 -15.22
CA ALA A 214 5.29 -12.21 -15.43
C ALA A 214 6.74 -12.55 -15.08
N VAL A 215 7.71 -11.74 -15.55
CA VAL A 215 9.13 -11.90 -15.21
C VAL A 215 9.33 -11.76 -13.70
N ALA A 216 8.74 -10.76 -13.06
CA ALA A 216 8.85 -10.56 -11.62
C ALA A 216 8.28 -11.74 -10.83
N ALA A 217 7.12 -12.28 -11.23
CA ALA A 217 6.51 -13.43 -10.60
C ALA A 217 7.40 -14.69 -10.71
N VAL A 218 7.92 -14.97 -11.91
CA VAL A 218 8.82 -16.11 -12.14
C VAL A 218 10.09 -16.00 -11.30
N LEU A 219 10.71 -14.81 -11.27
CA LEU A 219 11.94 -14.59 -10.51
C LEU A 219 11.71 -14.72 -9.01
N ILE A 220 10.65 -14.11 -8.47
CA ILE A 220 10.42 -14.15 -7.03
C ILE A 220 10.03 -15.56 -6.56
N LEU A 221 9.21 -16.27 -7.35
CA LEU A 221 8.84 -17.66 -7.06
C LEU A 221 10.06 -18.59 -7.13
N ASN A 222 10.89 -18.45 -8.17
CA ASN A 222 12.12 -19.22 -8.27
C ASN A 222 13.01 -19.03 -7.04
N ARG A 223 13.16 -17.78 -6.55
CA ARG A 223 13.86 -17.50 -5.29
C ARG A 223 13.17 -18.12 -4.07
N CYS A 224 11.83 -18.13 -4.00
CA CYS A 224 11.09 -18.77 -2.91
C CYS A 224 11.29 -20.29 -2.83
N TYR A 225 11.50 -20.95 -3.98
CA TYR A 225 11.74 -22.41 -4.06
C TYR A 225 13.22 -22.79 -3.87
N GLN A 226 14.15 -21.84 -3.91
CA GLN A 226 15.58 -22.13 -3.66
C GLN A 226 15.81 -22.52 -2.21
N LYS A 227 16.64 -23.56 -2.01
CA LYS A 227 17.11 -23.97 -0.69
C LYS A 227 18.11 -22.95 -0.13
N GLY A 228 18.15 -22.82 1.20
CA GLY A 228 19.09 -21.91 1.88
C GLY A 228 18.45 -20.62 2.40
N HIS A 229 17.19 -20.39 2.13
CA HIS A 229 16.39 -19.32 2.77
C HIS A 229 15.76 -19.82 4.08
N MET A 230 15.41 -18.86 4.96
CA MET A 230 14.72 -19.16 6.22
C MET A 230 13.36 -19.88 6.00
N LEU A 231 12.70 -19.63 4.87
CA LEU A 231 11.51 -20.34 4.43
C LEU A 231 11.83 -21.16 3.17
N THR A 232 11.26 -22.35 3.11
CA THR A 232 11.27 -23.18 1.90
C THR A 232 9.82 -23.49 1.52
N VAL A 233 9.39 -22.98 0.37
CA VAL A 233 8.04 -23.25 -0.12
C VAL A 233 7.95 -24.73 -0.53
N PRO A 234 6.94 -25.47 -0.06
CA PRO A 234 6.77 -26.87 -0.44
C PRO A 234 6.53 -26.99 -1.95
N LYS A 235 7.17 -27.98 -2.60
CA LYS A 235 6.94 -28.24 -4.04
C LYS A 235 5.52 -28.74 -4.32
N THR A 236 4.95 -29.51 -3.41
CA THR A 236 3.57 -30.00 -3.50
C THR A 236 2.71 -29.23 -2.51
N ILE A 237 1.85 -28.37 -3.02
CA ILE A 237 0.96 -27.56 -2.19
C ILE A 237 -0.45 -28.19 -2.28
N ARG A 238 -0.94 -28.69 -1.15
CA ARG A 238 -2.34 -29.10 -1.00
C ARG A 238 -3.10 -28.03 -0.26
N LEU A 239 -4.34 -27.75 -0.64
CA LEU A 239 -5.18 -26.76 0.03
C LEU A 239 -5.49 -27.24 1.46
N ASP A 240 -4.97 -26.51 2.45
CA ASP A 240 -5.32 -26.70 3.86
C ASP A 240 -6.34 -25.64 4.27
N GLY A 241 -7.58 -26.08 4.48
CA GLY A 241 -8.69 -25.20 4.83
C GLY A 241 -8.48 -24.42 6.13
N ARG A 242 -7.78 -24.98 7.12
CA ARG A 242 -7.50 -24.29 8.39
C ARG A 242 -6.51 -23.14 8.18
N MET A 243 -5.42 -23.43 7.47
CA MET A 243 -4.40 -22.44 7.16
C MET A 243 -4.95 -21.36 6.23
N ALA A 244 -5.71 -21.73 5.20
CA ALA A 244 -6.38 -20.81 4.30
C ALA A 244 -7.34 -19.88 5.07
N LYS A 245 -8.16 -20.42 5.96
CA LYS A 245 -9.06 -19.64 6.83
C LYS A 245 -8.30 -18.64 7.71
N ARG A 246 -7.13 -19.01 8.24
CA ARG A 246 -6.29 -18.12 9.06
C ARG A 246 -5.75 -16.95 8.22
N ILE A 247 -5.23 -17.22 7.02
CA ILE A 247 -4.73 -16.19 6.09
C ILE A 247 -5.88 -15.27 5.64
N LEU A 248 -6.98 -15.85 5.19
CA LEU A 248 -8.15 -15.09 4.74
C LEU A 248 -8.83 -14.31 5.88
N GLY A 249 -8.80 -14.83 7.10
CA GLY A 249 -9.32 -14.16 8.29
C GLY A 249 -8.62 -12.83 8.60
N ILE A 250 -7.38 -12.64 8.09
CA ILE A 250 -6.65 -11.37 8.16
C ILE A 250 -6.77 -10.61 6.84
N GLY A 251 -6.64 -11.32 5.72
CA GLY A 251 -6.65 -10.72 4.39
C GLY A 251 -7.99 -10.09 4.00
N ILE A 252 -9.11 -10.77 4.24
CA ILE A 252 -10.44 -10.27 3.86
C ILE A 252 -10.82 -8.98 4.60
N PRO A 253 -10.71 -8.88 5.94
CA PRO A 253 -10.98 -7.61 6.61
C PRO A 253 -10.07 -6.48 6.15
N SER A 254 -8.78 -6.77 5.90
CA SER A 254 -7.84 -5.79 5.39
C SER A 254 -8.18 -5.34 3.97
N ALA A 255 -8.62 -6.26 3.10
CA ALA A 255 -9.08 -5.95 1.75
C ALA A 255 -10.33 -5.07 1.78
N PHE A 256 -11.30 -5.41 2.62
CA PHE A 256 -12.53 -4.65 2.78
C PHE A 256 -12.26 -3.23 3.29
N GLU A 257 -11.43 -3.09 4.32
CA GLU A 257 -10.99 -1.78 4.85
C GLU A 257 -10.36 -0.92 3.76
N ASN A 258 -9.38 -1.46 3.04
CA ASN A 258 -8.65 -0.72 2.01
C ASN A 258 -9.54 -0.38 0.79
N SER A 259 -10.42 -1.28 0.38
CA SER A 259 -11.36 -1.03 -0.73
C SER A 259 -12.37 0.04 -0.39
N LEU A 260 -12.92 0.04 0.83
CA LEU A 260 -13.80 1.11 1.30
C LEU A 260 -13.07 2.45 1.42
N PHE A 261 -11.79 2.43 1.82
CA PHE A 261 -10.99 3.63 1.85
C PHE A 261 -10.81 4.24 0.46
N GLN A 262 -10.56 3.41 -0.56
CA GLN A 262 -10.46 3.88 -1.95
C GLN A 262 -11.79 4.39 -2.49
N ALA A 263 -12.89 3.67 -2.23
CA ALA A 263 -14.23 4.13 -2.60
C ALA A 263 -14.57 5.48 -1.94
N GLY A 264 -14.24 5.62 -0.65
CA GLY A 264 -14.44 6.88 0.07
C GLY A 264 -13.63 8.05 -0.51
N ARG A 265 -12.39 7.80 -0.98
CA ARG A 265 -11.60 8.83 -1.69
C ARG A 265 -12.27 9.29 -2.97
N ILE A 266 -12.87 8.38 -3.74
CA ILE A 266 -13.60 8.73 -4.97
C ILE A 266 -14.82 9.62 -4.63
N LEU A 267 -15.59 9.26 -3.62
CA LEU A 267 -16.74 10.06 -3.17
C LEU A 267 -16.32 11.46 -2.72
N VAL A 268 -15.21 11.57 -2.00
CA VAL A 268 -14.67 12.87 -1.58
C VAL A 268 -14.28 13.74 -2.77
N VAL A 269 -13.61 13.17 -3.78
CA VAL A 269 -13.27 13.92 -5.02
C VAL A 269 -14.52 14.34 -5.77
N SER A 270 -15.56 13.51 -5.79
CA SER A 270 -16.86 13.85 -6.37
C SER A 270 -17.53 15.05 -5.65
N MET A 271 -17.41 15.15 -4.33
CA MET A 271 -17.90 16.33 -3.59
C MET A 271 -17.12 17.60 -3.97
N ILE A 272 -15.79 17.52 -4.10
CA ILE A 272 -14.93 18.65 -4.47
C ILE A 272 -15.27 19.11 -5.90
N SER A 273 -15.58 18.19 -6.81
CA SER A 273 -15.85 18.51 -8.22
C SER A 273 -17.05 19.44 -8.42
N THR A 274 -17.98 19.49 -7.47
CA THR A 274 -19.13 20.42 -7.52
C THR A 274 -18.74 21.89 -7.30
N PHE A 275 -17.51 22.17 -6.85
CA PHE A 275 -17.00 23.53 -6.58
C PHE A 275 -16.14 24.11 -7.71
N GLY A 276 -16.04 23.42 -8.85
CA GLY A 276 -15.39 23.92 -10.06
C GLY A 276 -13.91 23.54 -10.20
N THR A 277 -13.33 23.96 -11.33
CA THR A 277 -12.01 23.52 -11.79
C THR A 277 -10.85 23.93 -10.88
N VAL A 278 -10.92 25.10 -10.24
CA VAL A 278 -9.91 25.58 -9.28
C VAL A 278 -9.75 24.59 -8.13
N GLN A 279 -10.87 24.15 -7.55
CA GLN A 279 -10.91 23.22 -6.42
C GLN A 279 -10.37 21.82 -6.82
N ILE A 280 -10.76 21.35 -8.01
CA ILE A 280 -10.31 20.06 -8.54
C ILE A 280 -8.80 20.07 -8.79
N ALA A 281 -8.30 21.11 -9.47
CA ALA A 281 -6.87 21.22 -9.80
C ALA A 281 -6.01 21.37 -8.54
N ALA A 282 -6.40 22.21 -7.59
CA ALA A 282 -5.71 22.36 -6.33
C ALA A 282 -5.65 21.05 -5.53
N ASN A 283 -6.78 20.34 -5.45
CA ASN A 283 -6.87 19.03 -4.77
C ASN A 283 -6.02 17.96 -5.46
N ALA A 284 -5.93 17.94 -6.79
CA ALA A 284 -5.11 16.99 -7.53
C ALA A 284 -3.62 17.17 -7.23
N VAL A 285 -3.12 18.41 -7.27
CA VAL A 285 -1.73 18.73 -6.93
C VAL A 285 -1.44 18.41 -5.46
N ALA A 286 -2.33 18.79 -4.56
CA ALA A 286 -2.18 18.51 -3.14
C ALA A 286 -2.14 17.00 -2.86
N ASN A 287 -2.99 16.18 -3.48
CA ASN A 287 -2.95 14.71 -3.34
C ASN A 287 -1.65 14.08 -3.87
N THR A 288 -1.04 14.65 -4.90
CA THR A 288 0.25 14.16 -5.42
C THR A 288 1.36 14.39 -4.39
N LEU A 289 1.45 15.58 -3.81
CA LEU A 289 2.43 15.90 -2.77
C LEU A 289 2.18 15.14 -1.47
N ASP A 290 0.91 14.94 -1.10
CA ASP A 290 0.48 14.07 0.00
C ASP A 290 1.01 12.63 -0.18
N GLY A 291 0.79 12.05 -1.35
CA GLY A 291 1.26 10.71 -1.68
C GLY A 291 2.77 10.56 -1.46
N MET A 292 3.56 11.57 -1.86
CA MET A 292 5.01 11.59 -1.64
C MET A 292 5.36 11.67 -0.14
N GLY A 293 4.66 12.52 0.62
CA GLY A 293 4.87 12.68 2.06
C GLY A 293 4.57 11.42 2.87
N CYS A 294 3.67 10.55 2.39
CA CYS A 294 3.26 9.32 3.06
C CYS A 294 4.19 8.11 2.80
N ILE A 295 5.09 8.18 1.81
CA ILE A 295 5.97 7.07 1.41
C ILE A 295 6.74 6.44 2.59
N PRO A 296 7.43 7.20 3.45
CA PRO A 296 8.17 6.61 4.56
C PRO A 296 7.28 5.85 5.54
N GLY A 297 6.09 6.40 5.82
CA GLY A 297 5.12 5.75 6.69
C GLY A 297 4.60 4.43 6.12
N GLN A 298 4.34 4.36 4.81
CA GLN A 298 3.91 3.13 4.13
C GLN A 298 4.99 2.05 4.21
N ALA A 299 6.25 2.38 3.95
CA ALA A 299 7.37 1.45 4.04
C ALA A 299 7.54 0.89 5.45
N ILE A 300 7.49 1.75 6.46
CA ILE A 300 7.59 1.35 7.87
C ILE A 300 6.35 0.54 8.29
N GLY A 301 5.18 0.86 7.77
CA GLY A 301 3.96 0.08 7.99
C GLY A 301 4.09 -1.39 7.53
N LEU A 302 4.71 -1.62 6.37
CA LEU A 302 5.01 -2.97 5.89
C LEU A 302 6.05 -3.69 6.78
N ALA A 303 7.09 -2.98 7.21
CA ALA A 303 8.08 -3.52 8.14
C ALA A 303 7.46 -3.86 9.51
N MET A 304 6.52 -3.04 9.99
CA MET A 304 5.80 -3.25 11.24
C MET A 304 5.10 -4.61 11.28
N ILE A 305 4.47 -5.02 10.17
CA ILE A 305 3.79 -6.32 10.06
C ILE A 305 4.76 -7.47 10.32
N THR A 306 5.93 -7.42 9.72
CA THR A 306 6.95 -8.47 9.88
C THR A 306 7.53 -8.50 11.29
N VAL A 307 7.96 -7.34 11.79
CA VAL A 307 8.66 -7.24 13.09
C VAL A 307 7.72 -7.58 14.23
N VAL A 308 6.54 -6.96 14.25
CA VAL A 308 5.54 -7.20 15.30
C VAL A 308 4.97 -8.62 15.19
N GLY A 309 4.71 -9.11 13.97
CA GLY A 309 4.23 -10.49 13.77
C GLY A 309 5.18 -11.54 14.35
N ARG A 310 6.51 -11.35 14.21
CA ARG A 310 7.50 -12.25 14.83
C ARG A 310 7.55 -12.13 16.35
N CYS A 311 7.42 -10.93 16.91
CA CYS A 311 7.39 -10.75 18.37
C CYS A 311 6.14 -11.39 18.98
N VAL A 312 4.98 -11.22 18.33
CA VAL A 312 3.70 -11.83 18.73
C VAL A 312 3.79 -13.36 18.64
N GLY A 313 4.34 -13.89 17.54
CA GLY A 313 4.55 -15.32 17.38
C GLY A 313 5.49 -15.93 18.42
N ALA A 314 6.51 -15.19 18.85
CA ALA A 314 7.41 -15.58 19.94
C ALA A 314 6.76 -15.49 21.34
N GLY A 315 5.52 -15.01 21.44
CA GLY A 315 4.84 -14.80 22.72
C GLY A 315 5.43 -13.67 23.57
N ASP A 316 6.27 -12.81 22.96
CA ASP A 316 6.99 -11.75 23.68
C ASP A 316 6.26 -10.40 23.54
N ASN A 317 5.34 -10.16 24.46
CA ASN A 317 4.54 -8.93 24.49
C ASN A 317 5.40 -7.68 24.78
N GLU A 318 6.50 -7.82 25.51
CA GLU A 318 7.38 -6.72 25.87
C GLU A 318 8.14 -6.22 24.63
N GLN A 319 8.75 -7.14 23.88
CA GLN A 319 9.39 -6.82 22.61
C GLN A 319 8.36 -6.32 21.56
N THR A 320 7.15 -6.87 21.56
CA THR A 320 6.05 -6.38 20.68
C THR A 320 5.78 -4.89 20.90
N VAL A 321 5.63 -4.45 22.16
CA VAL A 321 5.39 -3.04 22.48
C VAL A 321 6.63 -2.20 22.16
N PHE A 322 7.82 -2.69 22.50
CA PHE A 322 9.07 -1.98 22.24
C PHE A 322 9.29 -1.71 20.74
N TYR A 323 9.20 -2.74 19.91
CA TYR A 323 9.40 -2.57 18.46
C TYR A 323 8.28 -1.79 17.79
N THR A 324 7.04 -1.90 18.27
CA THR A 324 5.95 -1.05 17.81
C THR A 324 6.26 0.43 18.06
N ARG A 325 6.68 0.78 19.28
CA ARG A 325 7.05 2.17 19.61
C ARG A 325 8.26 2.65 18.81
N LYS A 326 9.28 1.78 18.66
CA LYS A 326 10.50 2.11 17.93
C LYS A 326 10.23 2.38 16.45
N LEU A 327 9.49 1.52 15.77
CA LEU A 327 9.11 1.70 14.36
C LEU A 327 8.17 2.88 14.18
N LEU A 328 7.25 3.09 15.13
CA LEU A 328 6.39 4.28 15.11
C LEU A 328 7.21 5.57 15.24
N LEU A 329 8.20 5.61 16.13
CA LEU A 329 9.12 6.73 16.24
C LEU A 329 9.91 6.96 14.93
N TRP A 330 10.39 5.90 14.30
CA TRP A 330 11.05 6.00 12.99
C TRP A 330 10.10 6.56 11.91
N ALA A 331 8.82 6.17 11.95
CA ALA A 331 7.81 6.74 11.06
C ALA A 331 7.62 8.24 11.31
N TYR A 332 7.54 8.67 12.57
CA TYR A 332 7.47 10.10 12.91
C TYR A 332 8.68 10.87 12.41
N ILE A 333 9.88 10.37 12.65
CA ILE A 333 11.12 11.04 12.24
C ILE A 333 11.22 11.11 10.71
N SER A 334 11.04 9.99 10.02
CA SER A 334 11.19 9.95 8.56
C SER A 334 10.11 10.73 7.84
N MET A 335 8.86 10.63 8.28
CA MET A 335 7.78 11.46 7.75
C MET A 335 7.97 12.94 8.11
N GLY A 336 8.53 13.22 9.29
CA GLY A 336 8.91 14.57 9.70
C GLY A 336 9.91 15.20 8.73
N ILE A 337 10.94 14.46 8.33
CA ILE A 337 11.93 14.91 7.35
C ILE A 337 11.28 15.12 5.97
N PHE A 338 10.49 14.17 5.47
CA PHE A 338 9.86 14.25 4.16
C PHE A 338 8.81 15.37 4.09
N ASN A 339 7.86 15.41 5.02
CA ASN A 339 6.81 16.44 5.04
C ASN A 339 7.39 17.81 5.41
N GLY A 340 8.38 17.88 6.30
CA GLY A 340 9.12 19.11 6.59
C GLY A 340 9.84 19.64 5.35
N GLY A 341 10.46 18.76 4.54
CA GLY A 341 11.04 19.10 3.25
C GLY A 341 9.99 19.61 2.26
N ILE A 342 8.84 18.94 2.15
CA ILE A 342 7.72 19.40 1.31
C ILE A 342 7.25 20.79 1.75
N LEU A 343 7.09 21.04 3.05
CA LEU A 343 6.65 22.33 3.57
C LEU A 343 7.69 23.44 3.32
N LEU A 344 8.99 23.12 3.45
CA LEU A 344 10.07 24.07 3.22
C LEU A 344 10.15 24.49 1.74
N PHE A 345 9.99 23.54 0.82
CA PHE A 345 10.03 23.79 -0.62
C PHE A 345 8.65 23.87 -1.26
N LEU A 346 7.60 24.17 -0.49
CA LEU A 346 6.21 24.06 -0.94
C LEU A 346 5.91 24.97 -2.14
N LYS A 347 6.31 26.25 -2.07
CA LYS A 347 6.08 27.21 -3.17
C LYS A 347 6.73 26.78 -4.49
N PRO A 348 8.04 26.44 -4.56
CA PRO A 348 8.63 25.94 -5.79
C PRO A 348 8.04 24.60 -6.25
N LEU A 349 7.69 23.68 -5.34
CA LEU A 349 7.07 22.41 -5.73
C LEU A 349 5.70 22.59 -6.37
N VAL A 350 4.83 23.43 -5.80
CA VAL A 350 3.53 23.75 -6.40
C VAL A 350 3.70 24.59 -7.66
N GLY A 351 4.72 25.43 -7.74
CA GLY A 351 5.04 26.26 -8.90
C GLY A 351 5.36 25.47 -10.18
N ILE A 352 5.88 24.24 -10.05
CA ILE A 352 6.15 23.34 -11.19
C ILE A 352 4.90 23.07 -12.03
N TYR A 353 3.71 23.10 -11.38
CA TYR A 353 2.43 22.79 -12.04
C TYR A 353 1.83 23.96 -12.83
N ALA A 354 2.48 25.13 -12.84
CA ALA A 354 2.07 26.32 -13.59
C ALA A 354 0.57 26.69 -13.39
N LEU A 355 0.09 26.61 -12.16
CA LEU A 355 -1.32 26.89 -11.79
C LEU A 355 -1.61 28.40 -11.79
N SER A 356 -2.91 28.75 -11.93
CA SER A 356 -3.36 30.12 -11.67
C SER A 356 -3.09 30.53 -10.22
N GLY A 357 -2.99 31.82 -9.94
CA GLY A 357 -2.66 32.32 -8.60
C GLY A 357 -3.63 31.84 -7.50
N GLU A 358 -4.94 31.77 -7.81
CA GLU A 358 -5.96 31.28 -6.89
C GLU A 358 -5.80 29.77 -6.63
N THR A 359 -5.62 28.97 -7.69
CA THR A 359 -5.42 27.53 -7.60
C THR A 359 -4.14 27.20 -6.85
N MET A 360 -3.08 27.95 -7.09
CA MET A 360 -1.79 27.81 -6.39
C MET A 360 -1.92 28.09 -4.89
N ALA A 361 -2.60 29.18 -4.53
CA ALA A 361 -2.82 29.54 -3.12
C ALA A 361 -3.63 28.46 -2.39
N LEU A 362 -4.68 27.94 -3.03
CA LEU A 362 -5.49 26.85 -2.48
C LEU A 362 -4.68 25.55 -2.34
N ALA A 363 -3.91 25.15 -3.36
CA ALA A 363 -3.07 23.97 -3.30
C ALA A 363 -2.03 24.05 -2.16
N ILE A 364 -1.41 25.21 -1.98
CA ILE A 364 -0.49 25.47 -0.88
C ILE A 364 -1.19 25.26 0.47
N LEU A 365 -2.37 25.85 0.66
CA LEU A 365 -3.15 25.70 1.88
C LEU A 365 -3.51 24.25 2.17
N LEU A 366 -3.96 23.50 1.17
CA LEU A 366 -4.31 22.08 1.32
C LEU A 366 -3.09 21.25 1.75
N VAL A 367 -1.94 21.44 1.10
CA VAL A 367 -0.69 20.74 1.48
C VAL A 367 -0.24 21.12 2.89
N GLN A 368 -0.37 22.40 3.29
CA GLN A 368 -0.05 22.82 4.66
C GLN A 368 -0.93 22.14 5.70
N ILE A 369 -2.23 22.01 5.44
CA ILE A 369 -3.17 21.29 6.32
C ILE A 369 -2.74 19.82 6.45
N HIS A 370 -2.45 19.15 5.33
CA HIS A 370 -2.08 17.74 5.33
C HIS A 370 -0.71 17.51 5.95
N ALA A 371 0.33 18.13 5.40
CA ALA A 371 1.70 17.91 5.84
C ALA A 371 1.88 18.34 7.30
N GLY A 372 1.27 19.46 7.71
CA GLY A 372 1.32 19.94 9.09
C GLY A 372 0.63 18.99 10.08
N SER A 373 -0.59 18.55 9.79
CA SER A 373 -1.30 17.57 10.64
C SER A 373 -0.71 16.16 10.53
N GLY A 374 -0.23 15.79 9.35
CA GLY A 374 0.38 14.50 9.07
C GLY A 374 1.64 14.23 9.89
N LEU A 375 2.41 15.27 10.22
CA LEU A 375 3.57 15.15 11.11
C LEU A 375 3.22 14.51 12.46
N PHE A 376 2.04 14.79 12.99
CA PHE A 376 1.63 14.34 14.33
C PHE A 376 0.64 13.17 14.31
N LEU A 377 -0.22 13.10 13.31
CA LEU A 377 -1.37 12.20 13.33
C LEU A 377 -1.19 10.97 12.42
N TRP A 378 -0.57 11.14 11.23
CA TRP A 378 -0.56 10.10 10.22
C TRP A 378 0.13 8.80 10.67
N PRO A 379 1.31 8.80 11.32
CA PRO A 379 1.94 7.57 11.76
C PRO A 379 1.08 6.76 12.72
N ALA A 380 0.44 7.40 13.70
CA ALA A 380 -0.44 6.70 14.64
C ALA A 380 -1.77 6.27 14.00
N SER A 381 -2.24 6.96 12.94
CA SER A 381 -3.47 6.61 12.23
C SER A 381 -3.30 5.44 11.24
N PHE A 382 -2.13 5.33 10.59
CA PHE A 382 -1.92 4.39 9.47
C PHE A 382 -0.80 3.38 9.69
N VAL A 383 0.24 3.70 10.46
CA VAL A 383 1.34 2.76 10.77
C VAL A 383 0.99 1.88 11.97
N LEU A 384 0.49 2.47 13.06
CA LEU A 384 0.13 1.74 14.29
C LEU A 384 -0.89 0.61 14.06
N PRO A 385 -1.96 0.75 13.23
CA PRO A 385 -2.88 -0.35 12.95
C PRO A 385 -2.22 -1.60 12.39
N ASN A 386 -1.07 -1.48 11.71
CA ASN A 386 -0.34 -2.63 11.21
C ASN A 386 0.23 -3.51 12.34
N ALA A 387 0.58 -2.91 13.50
CA ALA A 387 0.94 -3.67 14.69
C ALA A 387 -0.25 -4.46 15.25
N LEU A 388 -1.44 -3.85 15.29
CA LEU A 388 -2.66 -4.53 15.73
C LEU A 388 -3.05 -5.66 14.77
N ARG A 389 -2.93 -5.44 13.44
CA ARG A 389 -3.14 -6.49 12.43
C ARG A 389 -2.15 -7.64 12.60
N ALA A 390 -0.88 -7.34 12.85
CA ALA A 390 0.15 -8.34 13.12
C ALA A 390 -0.10 -9.15 14.40
N ALA A 391 -0.89 -8.60 15.34
CA ALA A 391 -1.36 -9.25 16.54
C ALA A 391 -2.74 -9.93 16.40
N ASN A 392 -3.26 -10.14 15.19
CA ASN A 392 -4.58 -10.70 14.85
C ASN A 392 -5.79 -9.85 15.28
N ASP A 393 -5.60 -8.60 15.69
CA ASP A 393 -6.71 -7.68 16.07
C ASP A 393 -7.28 -6.93 14.85
N VAL A 394 -7.45 -7.66 13.75
CA VAL A 394 -7.81 -7.13 12.42
C VAL A 394 -9.24 -6.63 12.37
N LYS A 395 -10.16 -7.31 13.05
CA LYS A 395 -11.58 -6.89 13.11
C LYS A 395 -11.73 -5.51 13.75
N PHE A 396 -10.97 -5.25 14.82
CA PHE A 396 -10.99 -3.94 15.46
C PHE A 396 -10.48 -2.85 14.54
N THR A 397 -9.34 -3.08 13.88
CA THR A 397 -8.77 -2.09 12.94
C THR A 397 -9.72 -1.82 11.77
N MET A 398 -10.33 -2.85 11.21
CA MET A 398 -11.31 -2.72 10.13
C MET A 398 -12.54 -1.91 10.59
N VAL A 399 -13.15 -2.26 11.73
CA VAL A 399 -14.36 -1.55 12.21
C VAL A 399 -14.08 -0.09 12.49
N VAL A 400 -12.98 0.23 13.19
CA VAL A 400 -12.57 1.61 13.46
C VAL A 400 -12.34 2.37 12.17
N SER A 401 -11.61 1.78 11.22
CA SER A 401 -11.30 2.45 9.95
C SER A 401 -12.54 2.69 9.09
N VAL A 402 -13.45 1.72 9.04
CA VAL A 402 -14.72 1.82 8.26
C VAL A 402 -15.64 2.87 8.87
N LEU A 403 -15.86 2.82 10.18
CA LEU A 403 -16.70 3.79 10.87
C LEU A 403 -16.11 5.20 10.79
N SER A 404 -14.80 5.31 10.99
CA SER A 404 -14.10 6.59 10.89
C SER A 404 -14.22 7.18 9.49
N MET A 405 -14.04 6.36 8.44
CA MET A 405 -14.21 6.78 7.05
C MET A 405 -15.65 7.23 6.77
N ALA A 406 -16.65 6.48 7.21
CA ALA A 406 -18.05 6.79 6.96
C ALA A 406 -18.50 8.06 7.70
N ILE A 407 -18.24 8.16 9.00
CA ILE A 407 -18.74 9.23 9.86
C ILE A 407 -17.89 10.49 9.70
N TRP A 408 -16.59 10.38 9.99
CA TRP A 408 -15.71 11.55 10.08
C TRP A 408 -15.22 12.00 8.71
N ARG A 409 -14.79 11.07 7.85
CA ARG A 409 -14.30 11.44 6.52
C ARG A 409 -15.41 11.85 5.57
N LEU A 410 -16.42 11.00 5.35
CA LEU A 410 -17.51 11.30 4.40
C LEU A 410 -18.56 12.21 5.01
N GLY A 411 -19.04 11.94 6.23
CA GLY A 411 -20.10 12.74 6.88
C GLY A 411 -19.64 14.18 7.13
N PHE A 412 -18.47 14.40 7.71
CA PHE A 412 -17.94 15.76 7.92
C PHE A 412 -17.47 16.41 6.62
N SER A 413 -16.98 15.65 5.63
CA SER A 413 -16.71 16.22 4.31
C SER A 413 -17.99 16.78 3.69
N TYR A 414 -19.11 16.06 3.74
CA TYR A 414 -20.39 16.57 3.25
C TYR A 414 -20.82 17.82 4.02
N LEU A 415 -20.72 17.80 5.34
CA LEU A 415 -21.09 18.93 6.18
C LEU A 415 -20.23 20.18 5.88
N LEU A 416 -18.91 20.05 5.94
CA LEU A 416 -17.98 21.19 5.81
C LEU A 416 -17.86 21.64 4.34
N CYS A 417 -17.71 20.70 3.40
CA CYS A 417 -17.54 21.02 1.99
C CYS A 417 -18.84 21.53 1.37
N VAL A 418 -19.92 20.72 1.47
CA VAL A 418 -21.15 20.98 0.73
C VAL A 418 -22.08 21.94 1.48
N ARG A 419 -22.39 21.67 2.77
CA ARG A 419 -23.34 22.47 3.54
C ARG A 419 -22.79 23.81 4.00
N MET A 420 -21.53 23.85 4.43
CA MET A 420 -20.88 25.11 4.85
C MET A 420 -20.15 25.83 3.70
N GLY A 421 -20.03 25.20 2.52
CA GLY A 421 -19.44 25.81 1.34
C GLY A 421 -17.93 26.00 1.37
N TRP A 422 -17.21 25.24 2.24
CA TRP A 422 -15.74 25.37 2.39
C TRP A 422 -14.97 24.67 1.26
N GLY A 423 -15.65 23.99 0.33
CA GLY A 423 -15.01 23.30 -0.79
C GLY A 423 -13.95 22.28 -0.36
N ALA A 424 -12.84 22.24 -1.07
CA ALA A 424 -11.74 21.30 -0.78
C ALA A 424 -11.18 21.47 0.62
N VAL A 425 -11.11 22.69 1.16
CA VAL A 425 -10.61 22.92 2.53
C VAL A 425 -11.44 22.15 3.56
N GLY A 426 -12.78 22.17 3.41
CA GLY A 426 -13.68 21.42 4.29
C GLY A 426 -13.41 19.91 4.29
N VAL A 427 -13.13 19.36 3.12
CA VAL A 427 -12.76 17.94 2.96
C VAL A 427 -11.44 17.61 3.66
N TRP A 428 -10.43 18.47 3.52
CA TRP A 428 -9.11 18.23 4.12
C TRP A 428 -9.14 18.40 5.64
N ILE A 429 -9.99 19.29 6.16
CA ILE A 429 -10.24 19.39 7.62
C ILE A 429 -10.97 18.13 8.12
N ALA A 430 -11.98 17.65 7.41
CA ALA A 430 -12.66 16.39 7.75
C ALA A 430 -11.68 15.20 7.79
N MET A 431 -10.66 15.21 6.92
CA MET A 431 -9.57 14.24 6.92
C MET A 431 -8.76 14.28 8.22
N VAL A 432 -8.43 15.46 8.70
CA VAL A 432 -7.69 15.63 9.96
C VAL A 432 -8.53 15.13 11.15
N ILE A 433 -9.83 15.41 11.17
CA ILE A 433 -10.76 14.92 12.19
C ILE A 433 -10.80 13.38 12.18
N ASP A 434 -10.90 12.76 10.98
CA ASP A 434 -10.83 11.30 10.82
C ASP A 434 -9.53 10.74 11.44
N TRP A 435 -8.38 11.36 11.17
CA TRP A 435 -7.11 10.92 11.73
C TRP A 435 -7.04 11.03 13.25
N VAL A 436 -7.55 12.12 13.84
CA VAL A 436 -7.60 12.28 15.30
C VAL A 436 -8.40 11.15 15.93
N CYS A 437 -9.59 10.84 15.41
CA CYS A 437 -10.43 9.76 15.92
C CYS A 437 -9.74 8.40 15.80
N ARG A 438 -9.09 8.11 14.68
CA ARG A 438 -8.29 6.88 14.50
C ARG A 438 -7.17 6.79 15.51
N VAL A 439 -6.39 7.87 15.70
CA VAL A 439 -5.30 7.91 16.68
C VAL A 439 -5.80 7.57 18.08
N ILE A 440 -6.89 8.21 18.51
CA ILE A 440 -7.48 7.96 19.83
C ILE A 440 -7.84 6.48 19.96
N CYS A 441 -8.57 5.91 19.00
CA CYS A 441 -9.00 4.52 19.04
C CYS A 441 -7.82 3.53 19.03
N PHE A 442 -6.84 3.71 18.14
CA PHE A 442 -5.72 2.77 17.99
C PHE A 442 -4.73 2.87 19.16
N VAL A 443 -4.44 4.08 19.64
CA VAL A 443 -3.57 4.28 20.81
C VAL A 443 -4.24 3.72 22.07
N ALA A 444 -5.54 3.98 22.28
CA ALA A 444 -6.30 3.39 23.40
C ALA A 444 -6.29 1.86 23.34
N ARG A 445 -6.51 1.26 22.15
CA ARG A 445 -6.46 -0.19 21.95
C ARG A 445 -5.09 -0.77 22.26
N MET A 446 -4.03 -0.12 21.81
CA MET A 446 -2.66 -0.55 22.07
C MET A 446 -2.30 -0.47 23.54
N LYS A 447 -2.70 0.62 24.24
CA LYS A 447 -2.46 0.83 25.68
C LYS A 447 -3.27 -0.13 26.55
N SER A 448 -4.51 -0.44 26.19
CA SER A 448 -5.36 -1.37 26.96
C SER A 448 -4.83 -2.79 27.00
N GLY A 449 -3.94 -3.17 26.08
CA GLY A 449 -3.39 -4.53 26.00
C GLY A 449 -4.39 -5.58 25.50
N ALA A 450 -5.60 -5.19 25.08
CA ALA A 450 -6.63 -6.12 24.61
C ALA A 450 -6.25 -6.90 23.34
N TRP A 451 -5.24 -6.44 22.60
CA TRP A 451 -4.65 -7.14 21.46
C TRP A 451 -3.87 -8.40 21.87
N LYS A 452 -3.34 -8.47 23.12
CA LYS A 452 -2.49 -9.58 23.62
C LYS A 452 -3.22 -10.91 23.63
N THR A 453 -4.55 -10.92 23.76
CA THR A 453 -5.38 -12.13 23.80
C THR A 453 -5.88 -12.59 22.44
N LYS A 454 -5.55 -11.89 21.35
CA LYS A 454 -6.06 -12.18 20.00
C LYS A 454 -5.24 -13.22 19.24
N TYR A 455 -3.97 -13.36 19.58
CA TYR A 455 -3.13 -14.40 19.03
C TYR A 455 -3.30 -15.66 19.90
N GLN A 456 -3.77 -16.73 19.29
CA GLN A 456 -3.76 -18.09 19.82
C GLN A 456 -2.90 -18.91 18.85
N ALA A 457 -1.87 -19.56 19.39
CA ALA A 457 -0.90 -20.36 18.61
C ALA A 457 -1.57 -21.53 17.87
#